data_7a0873daaa47550fd2472282ff395fe2
#
_entry.id   7a0873daaa47550fd2472282ff395fe2
#
_cell.length_a   1.000
_cell.length_b   1.000
_cell.length_c   1.000
_cell.angle_alpha   90.00
_cell.angle_beta   90.00
_cell.angle_gamma   90.00
#
_symmetry.space_group_name_H-M   'P 1'
#
loop_
_entity.id
_entity.type
_entity.pdbx_description
1 polymer ?
#
loop_
_entity_poly.entity_id
_entity_poly.type
_entity_poly.pdbx_seq_one_letter_code
_entity_poly.pdbx_strand_id
1 'polypeptide(L)'
;MVAGLVYIDNYDEALDSIEDVKRSLLVALIDRKVNKYFTELDALVRKIEKDKYFVVLKYQYLAKLREDRFSLIEDVKTVKVGNEMAVTLSIGIGANGESYTQNYEYARMSIDLALGRGGDQVVVRDGEDITYYGGK
;
A
#
# COMPACT_ATOMS: atom_id res chain seq x y z
N MET A 1 5.52 6.57 -16.01
CA MET A 1 5.70 5.68 -14.83
C MET A 1 4.63 5.99 -13.79
N VAL A 2 4.07 4.96 -13.22
CA VAL A 2 3.06 5.07 -12.17
C VAL A 2 3.75 5.19 -10.81
N ALA A 3 3.26 6.08 -9.96
CA ALA A 3 3.75 6.24 -8.61
C ALA A 3 2.74 5.64 -7.63
N GLY A 4 3.25 4.97 -6.59
CA GLY A 4 2.40 4.37 -5.57
C GLY A 4 2.97 4.63 -4.17
N LEU A 5 2.07 4.81 -3.23
CA LEU A 5 2.40 4.91 -1.82
C LEU A 5 1.61 3.86 -1.06
N VAL A 6 2.30 3.12 -0.20
CA VAL A 6 1.69 2.08 0.61
C VAL A 6 1.97 2.40 2.08
N TYR A 7 0.94 2.64 2.85
CA TYR A 7 1.06 2.98 4.26
C TYR A 7 0.43 1.90 5.12
N ILE A 8 1.10 1.55 6.21
CA ILE A 8 0.50 0.69 7.23
C ILE A 8 -0.32 1.61 8.14
N ASP A 9 -1.64 1.44 8.16
CA ASP A 9 -2.55 2.37 8.84
C ASP A 9 -2.38 2.38 10.35
N ASN A 10 -2.16 1.21 10.94
CA ASN A 10 -2.21 0.99 12.37
C ASN A 10 -0.92 0.36 12.90
N TYR A 11 0.21 0.86 12.41
CA TYR A 11 1.52 0.29 12.73
C TYR A 11 1.77 0.19 14.23
N ASP A 12 1.64 1.30 14.94
CA ASP A 12 1.93 1.33 16.37
C ASP A 12 0.93 0.48 17.17
N GLU A 13 -0.34 0.57 16.82
CA GLU A 13 -1.39 -0.18 17.51
C GLU A 13 -1.21 -1.69 17.34
N ALA A 14 -0.85 -2.13 16.12
CA ALA A 14 -0.67 -3.54 15.85
C ALA A 14 0.56 -4.11 16.58
N LEU A 15 1.59 -3.28 16.78
CA LEU A 15 2.83 -3.70 17.42
C LEU A 15 2.82 -3.58 18.94
N ASP A 16 1.96 -2.74 19.50
CA ASP A 16 1.97 -2.44 20.94
C ASP A 16 1.75 -3.67 21.82
N SER A 17 0.95 -4.61 21.38
CA SER A 17 0.56 -5.76 22.18
C SER A 17 1.50 -6.96 22.09
N ILE A 18 2.60 -6.85 21.34
CA ILE A 18 3.48 -8.01 21.10
C ILE A 18 4.92 -7.74 21.55
N GLU A 19 5.63 -8.82 21.86
CA GLU A 19 7.02 -8.77 22.30
C GLU A 19 7.95 -8.31 21.18
N ASP A 20 9.09 -7.72 21.57
CA ASP A 20 10.07 -7.16 20.62
C ASP A 20 10.49 -8.13 19.52
N VAL A 21 10.75 -9.40 19.86
CA VAL A 21 11.16 -10.40 18.87
C VAL A 21 10.05 -10.60 17.84
N LYS A 22 8.81 -10.67 18.31
CA LYS A 22 7.66 -10.86 17.43
C LYS A 22 7.33 -9.60 16.62
N ARG A 23 7.63 -8.43 17.16
CA ARG A 23 7.49 -7.17 16.40
C ARG A 23 8.37 -7.19 15.17
N SER A 24 9.63 -7.60 15.31
CA SER A 24 10.56 -7.71 14.20
C SER A 24 10.07 -8.72 13.16
N LEU A 25 9.50 -9.83 13.62
CA LEU A 25 8.96 -10.85 12.74
C LEU A 25 7.75 -10.33 11.97
N LEU A 26 6.84 -9.64 12.65
CA LEU A 26 5.66 -9.06 12.01
C LEU A 26 6.06 -8.09 10.91
N VAL A 27 6.99 -7.18 11.21
CA VAL A 27 7.48 -6.20 10.24
C VAL A 27 8.11 -6.89 9.04
N ALA A 28 8.94 -7.91 9.29
CA ALA A 28 9.61 -8.66 8.22
C ALA A 28 8.60 -9.36 7.31
N LEU A 29 7.54 -9.93 7.88
CA LEU A 29 6.51 -10.60 7.11
C LEU A 29 5.71 -9.62 6.25
N ILE A 30 5.40 -8.45 6.79
CA ILE A 30 4.71 -7.40 6.03
C ILE A 30 5.60 -6.91 4.90
N ASP A 31 6.87 -6.61 5.19
CA ASP A 31 7.84 -6.18 4.17
C ASP A 31 7.91 -7.20 3.03
N ARG A 32 7.96 -8.47 3.38
CA ARG A 32 8.03 -9.54 2.37
C ARG A 32 6.79 -9.55 1.49
N LYS A 33 5.60 -9.43 2.08
CA LYS A 33 4.36 -9.44 1.31
C LYS A 33 4.26 -8.23 0.38
N VAL A 34 4.61 -7.05 0.87
CA VAL A 34 4.59 -5.84 0.06
C VAL A 34 5.58 -5.95 -1.10
N ASN A 35 6.81 -6.35 -0.81
CA ASN A 35 7.84 -6.47 -1.85
C ASN A 35 7.46 -7.52 -2.88
N LYS A 36 7.02 -8.68 -2.44
CA LYS A 36 6.66 -9.76 -3.38
C LYS A 36 5.53 -9.36 -4.30
N TYR A 37 4.50 -8.73 -3.74
CA TYR A 37 3.33 -8.31 -4.50
C TYR A 37 3.71 -7.40 -5.68
N PHE A 38 4.51 -6.39 -5.41
CA PHE A 38 4.86 -5.40 -6.42
C PHE A 38 6.01 -5.85 -7.32
N THR A 39 6.99 -6.58 -6.81
CA THR A 39 8.11 -7.01 -7.66
C THR A 39 7.68 -8.06 -8.67
N GLU A 40 6.62 -8.80 -8.44
CA GLU A 40 6.04 -9.69 -9.44
C GLU A 40 5.49 -8.91 -10.65
N LEU A 41 5.25 -7.61 -10.48
CA LEU A 41 4.81 -6.71 -11.54
C LEU A 41 5.97 -5.84 -12.05
N ASP A 42 7.20 -6.30 -11.82
CA ASP A 42 8.40 -5.58 -12.27
C ASP A 42 8.48 -4.17 -11.70
N ALA A 43 7.93 -3.97 -10.52
CA ALA A 43 7.93 -2.67 -9.84
C ALA A 43 9.17 -2.52 -8.96
N LEU A 44 9.56 -1.28 -8.71
CA LEU A 44 10.55 -0.95 -7.71
C LEU A 44 9.80 -0.61 -6.42
N VAL A 45 10.26 -1.17 -5.31
CA VAL A 45 9.67 -0.90 -4.00
C VAL A 45 10.76 -0.39 -3.08
N ARG A 46 10.49 0.71 -2.39
CA ARG A 46 11.43 1.27 -1.42
C ARG A 46 10.69 1.59 -0.13
N LYS A 47 11.20 1.10 0.98
CA LYS A 47 10.67 1.45 2.29
C LYS A 47 11.24 2.83 2.65
N ILE A 48 10.39 3.82 2.84
CA ILE A 48 10.80 5.19 3.10
C ILE A 48 10.70 5.58 4.58
N GLU A 49 9.83 4.91 5.33
CA GLU A 49 9.71 5.05 6.77
C GLU A 49 9.28 3.69 7.34
N LYS A 50 9.26 3.58 8.65
CA LYS A 50 8.93 2.29 9.30
C LYS A 50 7.59 1.71 8.85
N ASP A 51 6.65 2.56 8.46
CA ASP A 51 5.28 2.18 8.10
C ASP A 51 4.88 2.66 6.70
N LYS A 52 5.86 3.03 5.86
CA LYS A 52 5.58 3.59 4.54
C LYS A 52 6.50 3.03 3.47
N TYR A 53 5.92 2.72 2.32
CA TYR A 53 6.66 2.25 1.15
C TYR A 53 6.32 3.12 -0.04
N PHE A 54 7.29 3.27 -0.93
CA PHE A 54 7.14 3.97 -2.19
C PHE A 54 7.31 2.95 -3.31
N VAL A 55 6.44 3.01 -4.32
CA VAL A 55 6.43 2.06 -5.42
C VAL A 55 6.45 2.80 -6.75
N VAL A 56 7.24 2.29 -7.68
CA VAL A 56 7.27 2.80 -9.06
C VAL A 56 7.04 1.61 -9.98
N LEU A 57 6.09 1.72 -10.90
CA LEU A 57 5.83 0.64 -11.85
C LEU A 57 5.39 1.20 -13.20
N LYS A 58 5.45 0.33 -14.21
CA LYS A 58 5.03 0.72 -15.55
C LYS A 58 3.51 0.73 -15.62
N TYR A 59 2.97 1.68 -16.38
CA TYR A 59 1.53 1.85 -16.50
C TYR A 59 0.81 0.56 -16.95
N GLN A 60 1.47 -0.22 -17.81
CA GLN A 60 0.87 -1.46 -18.32
C GLN A 60 0.49 -2.45 -17.22
N TYR A 61 1.13 -2.37 -16.06
CA TYR A 61 0.83 -3.28 -14.94
C TYR A 61 -0.31 -2.79 -14.05
N LEU A 62 -0.76 -1.57 -14.25
CA LEU A 62 -1.89 -1.05 -13.45
C LEU A 62 -3.16 -1.87 -13.70
N ALA A 63 -3.37 -2.33 -14.93
CA ALA A 63 -4.52 -3.17 -15.25
C ALA A 63 -4.53 -4.47 -14.44
N LYS A 64 -3.35 -5.07 -14.23
CA LYS A 64 -3.25 -6.30 -13.42
C LYS A 64 -3.60 -6.03 -11.96
N LEU A 65 -3.15 -4.89 -11.42
CA LEU A 65 -3.51 -4.50 -10.07
C LEU A 65 -5.01 -4.33 -9.92
N ARG A 66 -5.65 -3.71 -10.92
CA ARG A 66 -7.09 -3.49 -10.92
C ARG A 66 -7.85 -4.81 -10.99
N GLU A 67 -7.42 -5.73 -11.88
CA GLU A 67 -8.05 -7.06 -12.00
C GLU A 67 -7.96 -7.83 -10.70
N ASP A 68 -6.80 -7.77 -10.05
CA ASP A 68 -6.55 -8.41 -8.77
C ASP A 68 -7.26 -7.70 -7.62
N ARG A 69 -7.78 -6.51 -7.86
CA ARG A 69 -8.43 -5.64 -6.88
C ARG A 69 -7.53 -5.36 -5.68
N PHE A 70 -6.22 -5.24 -5.95
CA PHE A 70 -5.22 -4.93 -4.92
C PHE A 70 -5.34 -5.88 -3.72
N SER A 71 -5.30 -7.17 -4.01
CA SER A 71 -5.46 -8.21 -2.99
C SER A 71 -4.45 -8.15 -1.85
N LEU A 72 -3.37 -7.40 -2.02
CA LEU A 72 -2.38 -7.21 -0.97
C LEU A 72 -3.03 -6.71 0.33
N ILE A 73 -4.02 -5.82 0.25
CA ILE A 73 -4.64 -5.26 1.46
C ILE A 73 -5.37 -6.34 2.27
N GLU A 74 -5.90 -7.37 1.61
CA GLU A 74 -6.50 -8.51 2.32
C GLU A 74 -5.44 -9.49 2.79
N ASP A 75 -4.39 -9.69 2.00
CA ASP A 75 -3.34 -10.65 2.33
C ASP A 75 -2.58 -10.25 3.60
N VAL A 76 -2.26 -8.96 3.79
CA VAL A 76 -1.55 -8.53 5.00
C VAL A 76 -2.36 -8.74 6.27
N LYS A 77 -3.68 -8.76 6.17
CA LYS A 77 -4.56 -9.00 7.32
C LYS A 77 -4.41 -10.42 7.86
N THR A 78 -3.87 -11.33 7.04
CA THR A 78 -3.67 -12.71 7.46
C THR A 78 -2.42 -12.94 8.28
N VAL A 79 -1.55 -11.92 8.40
CA VAL A 79 -0.31 -12.05 9.16
C VAL A 79 -0.63 -12.08 10.65
N LYS A 80 -0.31 -13.19 11.31
CA LYS A 80 -0.59 -13.40 12.73
C LYS A 80 0.69 -13.85 13.44
N VAL A 81 1.18 -13.01 14.34
CA VAL A 81 2.35 -13.34 15.19
C VAL A 81 2.06 -12.95 16.65
N GLY A 82 0.81 -13.11 17.06
CA GLY A 82 0.39 -12.73 18.42
C GLY A 82 -0.22 -11.32 18.49
N ASN A 83 -0.35 -10.64 17.35
CA ASN A 83 -0.98 -9.32 17.31
C ASN A 83 -2.50 -9.47 17.47
N GLU A 84 -3.08 -8.71 18.37
CA GLU A 84 -4.52 -8.72 18.61
C GLU A 84 -5.27 -8.04 17.46
N MET A 85 -4.66 -6.98 16.92
CA MET A 85 -5.24 -6.20 15.85
C MET A 85 -4.61 -6.58 14.52
N ALA A 86 -5.43 -6.86 13.52
CA ALA A 86 -4.92 -7.16 12.19
C ALA A 86 -4.24 -5.92 11.59
N VAL A 87 -3.16 -6.14 10.83
CA VAL A 87 -2.49 -5.06 10.13
C VAL A 87 -3.33 -4.67 8.91
N THR A 88 -3.56 -3.38 8.72
CA THR A 88 -4.25 -2.88 7.54
C THR A 88 -3.36 -1.93 6.74
N LEU A 89 -3.56 -1.91 5.43
CA LEU A 89 -2.82 -1.05 4.51
C LEU A 89 -3.75 -0.10 3.80
N SER A 90 -3.24 1.09 3.51
CA SER A 90 -3.85 2.00 2.55
C SER A 90 -2.86 2.20 1.42
N ILE A 91 -3.37 2.26 0.19
CA ILE A 91 -2.54 2.43 -1.01
C ILE A 91 -3.08 3.60 -1.82
N GLY A 92 -2.18 4.47 -2.24
CA GLY A 92 -2.51 5.56 -3.14
C GLY A 92 -1.70 5.44 -4.42
N ILE A 93 -2.38 5.50 -5.57
CA ILE A 93 -1.75 5.34 -6.88
C ILE A 93 -1.99 6.59 -7.70
N GLY A 94 -0.94 7.05 -8.40
CA GLY A 94 -1.03 8.17 -9.34
C GLY A 94 -0.50 7.77 -10.71
N ALA A 95 -1.29 8.03 -11.75
CA ALA A 95 -0.96 7.69 -13.12
C ALA A 95 -1.51 8.72 -14.09
N ASN A 96 -0.92 8.78 -15.28
CA ASN A 96 -1.36 9.64 -16.39
C ASN A 96 -1.43 11.13 -16.07
N GLY A 97 -0.56 11.60 -15.18
CA GLY A 97 -0.29 13.01 -15.02
C GLY A 97 0.64 13.49 -16.14
N GLU A 98 0.90 14.77 -16.17
CA GLU A 98 1.76 15.37 -17.19
C GLU A 98 3.24 15.03 -17.01
N SER A 99 3.62 14.60 -15.80
CA SER A 99 4.99 14.26 -15.46
C SER A 99 5.01 13.21 -14.36
N TYR A 100 6.18 12.63 -14.12
CA TYR A 100 6.34 11.71 -13.01
C TYR A 100 6.06 12.42 -11.67
N THR A 101 6.51 13.67 -11.54
CA THR A 101 6.26 14.45 -10.34
C THR A 101 4.75 14.59 -10.09
N GLN A 102 3.97 14.83 -11.14
CA GLN A 102 2.53 14.93 -11.01
C GLN A 102 1.91 13.59 -10.62
N ASN A 103 2.43 12.48 -11.16
CA ASN A 103 1.96 11.17 -10.74
C ASN A 103 2.20 10.94 -9.24
N TYR A 104 3.34 11.38 -8.74
CA TYR A 104 3.63 11.30 -7.32
C TYR A 104 2.63 12.15 -6.50
N GLU A 105 2.33 13.36 -6.98
CA GLU A 105 1.35 14.22 -6.32
C GLU A 105 -0.04 13.57 -6.32
N TYR A 106 -0.41 12.92 -7.42
CA TYR A 106 -1.66 12.16 -7.49
C TYR A 106 -1.67 11.00 -6.49
N ALA A 107 -0.55 10.31 -6.33
CA ALA A 107 -0.43 9.26 -5.33
C ALA A 107 -0.60 9.82 -3.92
N ARG A 108 0.01 10.98 -3.64
CA ARG A 108 -0.13 11.66 -2.35
C ARG A 108 -1.58 12.03 -2.06
N MET A 109 -2.28 12.61 -3.04
CA MET A 109 -3.69 12.95 -2.89
C MET A 109 -4.51 11.69 -2.66
N SER A 110 -4.19 10.62 -3.39
CA SER A 110 -4.92 9.35 -3.29
C SER A 110 -4.76 8.71 -1.92
N ILE A 111 -3.53 8.70 -1.39
CA ILE A 111 -3.31 8.09 -0.06
C ILE A 111 -4.01 8.92 1.02
N ASP A 112 -4.02 10.25 0.88
CA ASP A 112 -4.73 11.11 1.82
C ASP A 112 -6.23 10.84 1.78
N LEU A 113 -6.80 10.61 0.59
CA LEU A 113 -8.20 10.23 0.46
C LEU A 113 -8.48 8.89 1.14
N ALA A 114 -7.61 7.91 0.92
CA ALA A 114 -7.78 6.59 1.54
C ALA A 114 -7.77 6.71 3.06
N LEU A 115 -6.83 7.45 3.62
CA LEU A 115 -6.72 7.65 5.06
C LEU A 115 -7.92 8.42 5.61
N GLY A 116 -8.36 9.45 4.87
CA GLY A 116 -9.52 10.24 5.26
C GLY A 116 -10.83 9.46 5.25
N ARG A 117 -10.89 8.36 4.50
CA ARG A 117 -12.05 7.47 4.43
C ARG A 117 -11.96 6.31 5.43
N GLY A 118 -10.96 6.34 6.32
CA GLY A 118 -10.82 5.34 7.37
C GLY A 118 -9.71 4.31 7.15
N GLY A 119 -8.96 4.43 6.06
CA GLY A 119 -7.89 3.48 5.75
C GLY A 119 -8.39 2.15 5.24
N ASP A 120 -7.50 1.17 5.16
CA ASP A 120 -7.82 -0.20 4.73
C ASP A 120 -8.46 -0.21 3.33
N GLN A 121 -7.89 0.57 2.42
CA GLN A 121 -8.43 0.68 1.07
C GLN A 121 -7.39 1.25 0.12
N VAL A 122 -7.72 1.21 -1.16
CA VAL A 122 -6.87 1.71 -2.23
C VAL A 122 -7.62 2.79 -2.99
N VAL A 123 -6.94 3.88 -3.28
CA VAL A 123 -7.45 4.94 -4.14
C VAL A 123 -6.49 5.08 -5.31
N VAL A 124 -7.03 5.05 -6.53
CA VAL A 124 -6.24 5.19 -7.75
C VAL A 124 -6.71 6.44 -8.48
N ARG A 125 -5.77 7.34 -8.74
CA ARG A 125 -6.03 8.47 -9.63
C ARG A 125 -5.29 8.22 -10.94
N ASP A 126 -6.05 8.06 -12.01
CA ASP A 126 -5.54 7.82 -13.36
C ASP A 126 -6.02 8.96 -14.25
N GLY A 127 -5.14 9.95 -14.44
CA GLY A 127 -5.56 11.19 -15.06
C GLY A 127 -6.55 11.91 -14.16
N GLU A 128 -7.77 12.09 -14.64
CA GLU A 128 -8.84 12.72 -13.86
C GLU A 128 -9.77 11.71 -13.19
N ASP A 129 -9.63 10.43 -13.55
CA ASP A 129 -10.47 9.38 -12.99
C ASP A 129 -9.97 8.92 -11.63
N ILE A 130 -10.87 8.84 -10.67
CA ILE A 130 -10.54 8.36 -9.33
C ILE A 130 -11.39 7.13 -9.04
N THR A 131 -10.73 6.02 -8.68
CA THR A 131 -11.40 4.77 -8.35
C THR A 131 -10.98 4.31 -6.96
N TYR A 132 -11.88 3.57 -6.30
CA TYR A 132 -11.67 3.07 -4.95
C TYR A 132 -11.78 1.55 -4.92
N TYR A 133 -10.93 0.90 -4.12
CA TYR A 133 -10.95 -0.54 -3.94
C TYR A 133 -10.85 -0.83 -2.45
N GLY A 134 -11.59 -1.84 -1.97
CA GLY A 134 -11.59 -2.18 -0.56
C GLY A 134 -12.31 -1.15 0.28
N GLY A 135 -12.07 -1.21 1.60
CA GLY A 135 -12.74 -0.33 2.55
C GLY A 135 -14.21 -0.72 2.72
N LYS A 136 -14.97 0.22 3.24
CA LYS A 136 -16.40 0.00 3.49
C LYS A 136 -17.25 1.14 3.05
#